data_b340d961c6be6f28195f5254a00b6034
#
_entry.id   b340d961c6be6f28195f5254a00b6034
#
_cell.length_a   1.000
_cell.length_b   1.000
_cell.length_c   1.000
_cell.angle_alpha   90.00
_cell.angle_beta   90.00
_cell.angle_gamma   90.00
#
_symmetry.space_group_name_H-M   'P 1'
#
loop_
_entity.id
_entity.type
_entity.pdbx_description
1 polymer ?
#
loop_
_entity_poly.entity_id
_entity_poly.type
_entity_poly.pdbx_seq_one_letter_code
_entity_poly.pdbx_strand_id
1 'polypeptide(L)'
;MPILTADDRAIGTYRWHRGRWRRWSGRRWAKACYSAYPERLEKHRDWATYPELPEAKRERLLEIAVDIEVLAGATVVHRSRAGVVLAQKEKVNHLGHGLLTLLTGGVWGFVWVAICLTRKELRYRLEVDPWGNIWPVAAP
;
A
#
# COMPACT_ATOMS: atom_id res chain seq x y z
N MET A 1 33.19 -1.67 0.53
CA MET A 1 31.80 -2.16 0.68
C MET A 1 31.01 -1.70 -0.55
N PRO A 2 30.40 -2.58 -1.32
CA PRO A 2 29.52 -2.14 -2.39
C PRO A 2 28.35 -1.42 -1.74
N ILE A 3 28.09 -0.20 -2.17
CA ILE A 3 26.88 0.54 -1.83
C ILE A 3 25.74 -0.23 -2.50
N LEU A 4 24.99 -1.01 -1.71
CA LEU A 4 23.75 -1.63 -2.19
C LEU A 4 22.83 -0.51 -2.65
N THR A 5 22.68 -0.38 -3.95
CA THR A 5 21.69 0.50 -4.55
C THR A 5 20.29 0.05 -4.14
N ALA A 6 19.33 0.94 -4.13
CA ALA A 6 17.95 0.64 -3.69
C ALA A 6 17.30 -0.54 -4.43
N ASP A 7 17.84 -0.90 -5.61
CA ASP A 7 17.36 -2.00 -6.45
C ASP A 7 17.80 -3.41 -6.02
N ASP A 8 18.82 -3.54 -5.17
CA ASP A 8 19.36 -4.85 -4.75
C ASP A 8 18.67 -5.44 -3.51
N ARG A 9 17.66 -4.77 -2.98
CA ARG A 9 16.95 -5.26 -1.79
C ARG A 9 15.88 -6.26 -2.18
N ALA A 10 15.90 -7.43 -1.54
CA ALA A 10 14.84 -8.41 -1.74
C ALA A 10 13.48 -7.84 -1.29
N ILE A 11 12.46 -7.99 -2.13
CA ILE A 11 11.07 -7.65 -1.77
C ILE A 11 10.71 -8.44 -0.51
N GLY A 12 10.10 -7.76 0.46
CA GLY A 12 9.75 -8.38 1.73
C GLY A 12 10.76 -8.19 2.85
N THR A 13 11.89 -7.54 2.60
CA THR A 13 12.86 -7.18 3.65
C THR A 13 12.26 -6.22 4.67
N TYR A 14 12.44 -6.50 5.95
CA TYR A 14 11.96 -5.66 7.05
C TYR A 14 13.01 -4.68 7.53
N ARG A 15 12.57 -3.50 7.96
CA ARG A 15 13.41 -2.47 8.56
C ARG A 15 12.68 -1.74 9.68
N TRP A 16 13.33 -1.61 10.83
CA TRP A 16 12.88 -0.71 11.88
C TRP A 16 13.31 0.72 11.57
N HIS A 17 12.34 1.64 11.50
CA HIS A 17 12.63 3.05 11.24
C HIS A 17 11.64 3.98 11.94
N ARG A 18 12.16 4.91 12.72
CA ARG A 18 11.37 5.92 13.46
C ARG A 18 10.22 5.34 14.28
N GLY A 19 10.53 4.32 15.08
CA GLY A 19 9.53 3.69 15.97
C GLY A 19 8.53 2.77 15.31
N ARG A 20 8.75 2.37 14.04
CA ARG A 20 7.85 1.46 13.31
C ARG A 20 8.59 0.51 12.41
N TRP A 21 8.00 -0.65 12.20
CA TRP A 21 8.44 -1.58 11.18
C TRP A 21 7.97 -1.14 9.79
N ARG A 22 8.86 -1.28 8.83
CA ARG A 22 8.64 -1.07 7.40
C ARG A 22 9.05 -2.31 6.64
N ARG A 23 8.43 -2.55 5.51
CA ARG A 23 8.76 -3.65 4.62
C ARG A 23 9.04 -3.11 3.21
N TRP A 24 10.07 -3.65 2.58
CA TRP A 24 10.42 -3.24 1.22
C TRP A 24 9.39 -3.78 0.22
N SER A 25 8.71 -2.90 -0.50
CA SER A 25 7.65 -3.24 -1.45
C SER A 25 8.14 -3.49 -2.87
N GLY A 26 9.43 -3.35 -3.13
CA GLY A 26 10.02 -3.33 -4.47
C GLY A 26 10.21 -1.90 -5.01
N ARG A 27 9.50 -0.92 -4.47
CA ARG A 27 9.62 0.50 -4.87
C ARG A 27 9.93 1.43 -3.70
N ARG A 28 9.40 1.13 -2.52
CA ARG A 28 9.56 1.97 -1.32
C ARG A 28 9.48 1.16 -0.05
N TRP A 29 9.94 1.73 1.05
CA TRP A 29 9.68 1.23 2.39
C TRP A 29 8.23 1.53 2.79
N ALA A 30 7.38 0.53 2.71
CA ALA A 30 5.96 0.64 2.96
C ALA A 30 5.60 0.42 4.42
N LYS A 31 4.49 1.02 4.83
CA LYS A 31 3.77 0.69 6.07
C LYS A 31 2.87 -0.51 5.83
N ALA A 32 2.54 -1.25 6.88
CA ALA A 32 1.45 -2.22 6.81
C ALA A 32 0.13 -1.49 6.53
N CYS A 33 -0.66 -2.04 5.61
CA CYS A 33 -2.01 -1.53 5.34
C CYS A 33 -2.98 -1.90 6.45
N TYR A 34 -2.80 -3.09 7.02
CA TYR A 34 -3.60 -3.63 8.12
C TYR A 34 -2.74 -4.55 8.97
N SER A 35 -3.03 -4.65 10.25
CA SER A 35 -2.37 -5.59 11.15
C SER A 35 -3.35 -6.11 12.19
N ALA A 36 -3.26 -7.41 12.48
CA ALA A 36 -4.00 -8.01 13.59
C ALA A 36 -3.49 -7.53 14.95
N TYR A 37 -2.23 -7.11 15.02
CA TYR A 37 -1.56 -6.66 16.24
C TYR A 37 -0.73 -5.39 15.96
N PRO A 38 -1.38 -4.25 15.73
CA PRO A 38 -0.69 -3.02 15.31
C PRO A 38 0.35 -2.53 16.32
N GLU A 39 0.13 -2.78 17.61
CA GLU A 39 1.07 -2.42 18.67
C GLU A 39 2.43 -3.12 18.55
N ARG A 40 2.48 -4.32 17.97
CA ARG A 40 3.74 -5.03 17.72
C ARG A 40 4.59 -4.34 16.68
N LEU A 41 3.96 -3.73 15.67
CA LEU A 41 4.66 -2.99 14.63
C LEU A 41 5.21 -1.64 15.11
N GLU A 42 4.64 -1.08 16.15
CA GLU A 42 5.00 0.25 16.66
C GLU A 42 5.86 0.20 17.94
N LYS A 43 5.60 -0.76 18.80
CA LYS A 43 6.21 -0.81 20.15
C LYS A 43 7.23 -1.93 20.34
N HIS A 44 7.13 -3.02 19.58
CA HIS A 44 7.96 -4.20 19.76
C HIS A 44 8.90 -4.40 18.57
N ARG A 45 10.20 -4.31 18.83
CA ARG A 45 11.24 -4.54 17.80
C ARG A 45 11.41 -6.01 17.44
N ASP A 46 11.04 -6.90 18.33
CA ASP A 46 11.20 -8.35 18.24
C ASP A 46 9.90 -9.11 17.96
N TRP A 47 8.89 -8.43 17.43
CA TRP A 47 7.58 -9.03 17.12
C TRP A 47 7.66 -10.27 16.22
N ALA A 48 8.68 -10.37 15.37
CA ALA A 48 8.89 -11.51 14.48
C ALA A 48 9.27 -12.81 15.24
N THR A 49 9.60 -12.75 16.52
CA THR A 49 9.84 -13.93 17.38
C THR A 49 8.55 -14.53 17.91
N TYR A 50 7.42 -13.85 17.77
CA TYR A 50 6.11 -14.38 18.16
C TYR A 50 5.69 -15.53 17.25
N PRO A 51 4.84 -16.47 17.76
CA PRO A 51 4.34 -17.58 16.96
C PRO A 51 3.60 -17.10 15.71
N GLU A 52 3.79 -17.83 14.61
CA GLU A 52 3.07 -17.59 13.37
C GLU A 52 1.57 -17.92 13.53
N LEU A 53 0.74 -17.17 12.80
CA LEU A 53 -0.69 -17.44 12.78
C LEU A 53 -1.02 -18.61 11.85
N PRO A 54 -2.07 -19.39 12.16
CA PRO A 54 -2.58 -20.42 11.25
C PRO A 54 -2.95 -19.81 9.87
N GLU A 55 -2.76 -20.60 8.82
CA GLU A 55 -3.01 -20.18 7.43
C GLU A 55 -4.45 -19.66 7.24
N ALA A 56 -5.44 -20.38 7.75
CA ALA A 56 -6.85 -19.96 7.67
C ALA A 56 -7.11 -18.59 8.29
N LYS A 57 -6.42 -18.25 9.39
CA LYS A 57 -6.53 -16.93 10.02
C LYS A 57 -5.84 -15.86 9.20
N ARG A 58 -4.69 -16.17 8.60
CA ARG A 58 -3.98 -15.24 7.69
C ARG A 58 -4.80 -14.93 6.45
N GLU A 59 -5.41 -15.92 5.83
CA GLU A 59 -6.32 -15.74 4.68
C GLU A 59 -7.50 -14.84 5.03
N ARG A 60 -8.13 -15.07 6.18
CA ARG A 60 -9.24 -14.24 6.64
C ARG A 60 -8.82 -12.77 6.87
N LEU A 61 -7.66 -12.55 7.43
CA LEU A 61 -7.11 -11.18 7.60
C LEU A 61 -6.84 -10.51 6.26
N LEU A 62 -6.33 -11.25 5.27
CA LEU A 62 -6.14 -10.75 3.93
C LEU A 62 -7.47 -10.35 3.28
N GLU A 63 -8.52 -11.17 3.40
CA GLU A 63 -9.86 -10.84 2.90
C GLU A 63 -10.42 -9.57 3.54
N ILE A 64 -10.29 -9.40 4.85
CA ILE A 64 -10.70 -8.18 5.54
C ILE A 64 -9.96 -6.96 4.99
N ALA A 65 -8.65 -7.06 4.79
CA ALA A 65 -7.86 -5.97 4.23
C ALA A 65 -8.26 -5.63 2.79
N VAL A 66 -8.55 -6.64 1.97
CA VAL A 66 -9.06 -6.46 0.60
C VAL A 66 -10.40 -5.75 0.62
N ASP A 67 -11.32 -6.15 1.48
CA ASP A 67 -12.64 -5.52 1.60
C ASP A 67 -12.52 -4.03 2.00
N ILE A 68 -11.61 -3.71 2.92
CA ILE A 68 -11.35 -2.31 3.30
C ILE A 68 -10.86 -1.50 2.10
N GLU A 69 -9.93 -2.03 1.32
CA GLU A 69 -9.39 -1.34 0.13
C GLU A 69 -10.46 -1.19 -0.97
N VAL A 70 -11.30 -2.21 -1.18
CA VAL A 70 -12.41 -2.15 -2.14
C VAL A 70 -13.44 -1.10 -1.73
N LEU A 71 -13.78 -1.02 -0.44
CA LEU A 71 -14.65 0.04 0.09
C LEU A 71 -14.02 1.44 -0.07
N ALA A 72 -12.69 1.54 -0.06
CA ALA A 72 -11.95 2.77 -0.33
C ALA A 72 -11.82 3.10 -1.85
N GLY A 73 -12.37 2.27 -2.73
CA GLY A 73 -12.42 2.51 -4.17
C GLY A 73 -11.43 1.70 -5.01
N ALA A 74 -10.72 0.73 -4.42
CA ALA A 74 -9.87 -0.18 -5.17
C ALA A 74 -10.70 -1.27 -5.88
N THR A 75 -10.14 -1.80 -6.98
CA THR A 75 -10.73 -2.91 -7.74
C THR A 75 -9.82 -4.12 -7.68
N VAL A 76 -10.38 -5.30 -7.43
CA VAL A 76 -9.63 -6.56 -7.47
C VAL A 76 -9.32 -6.92 -8.91
N VAL A 77 -8.04 -7.02 -9.26
CA VAL A 77 -7.57 -7.38 -10.60
C VAL A 77 -7.28 -8.87 -10.69
N HIS A 78 -6.60 -9.42 -9.69
CA HIS A 78 -6.17 -10.81 -9.69
C HIS A 78 -5.99 -11.33 -8.27
N ARG A 79 -6.33 -12.61 -8.06
CA ARG A 79 -6.08 -13.34 -6.81
C ARG A 79 -5.14 -14.51 -7.06
N SER A 80 -4.15 -14.66 -6.20
CA SER A 80 -3.20 -15.77 -6.26
C SER A 80 -2.81 -16.21 -4.84
N ARG A 81 -2.06 -17.31 -4.73
CA ARG A 81 -1.49 -17.74 -3.44
C ARG A 81 -0.51 -16.72 -2.85
N ALA A 82 0.12 -15.92 -3.70
CA ALA A 82 1.06 -14.87 -3.26
C ALA A 82 0.37 -13.62 -2.71
N GLY A 83 -0.94 -13.47 -2.94
CA GLY A 83 -1.70 -12.31 -2.50
C GLY A 83 -2.76 -11.85 -3.49
N VAL A 84 -3.34 -10.70 -3.24
CA VAL A 84 -4.40 -10.11 -4.06
C VAL A 84 -3.89 -8.83 -4.72
N VAL A 85 -3.96 -8.78 -6.04
CA VAL A 85 -3.61 -7.58 -6.81
C VAL A 85 -4.82 -6.68 -6.89
N LEU A 86 -4.63 -5.45 -6.46
CA LEU A 86 -5.62 -4.38 -6.51
C LEU A 86 -5.16 -3.27 -7.45
N ALA A 87 -6.12 -2.64 -8.09
CA ALA A 87 -5.93 -1.45 -8.88
C ALA A 87 -6.71 -0.29 -8.26
N GLN A 88 -6.07 0.85 -8.13
CA GLN A 88 -6.69 2.06 -7.63
C GLN A 88 -6.29 3.24 -8.50
N LYS A 89 -7.26 4.06 -8.87
CA LYS A 89 -6.98 5.32 -9.58
C LYS A 89 -6.34 6.32 -8.63
N GLU A 90 -5.35 7.02 -9.12
CA GLU A 90 -4.69 8.08 -8.37
C GLU A 90 -5.70 9.15 -7.91
N LYS A 91 -5.61 9.54 -6.65
CA LYS A 91 -6.52 10.54 -6.06
C LYS A 91 -6.17 11.93 -6.61
N VAL A 92 -7.19 12.65 -7.06
CA VAL A 92 -7.07 14.04 -7.51
C VAL A 92 -7.44 14.98 -6.36
N ASN A 93 -6.63 16.00 -6.14
CA ASN A 93 -6.93 17.05 -5.17
C ASN A 93 -7.95 18.04 -5.76
N HIS A 94 -9.23 17.69 -5.68
CA HIS A 94 -10.32 18.51 -6.22
C HIS A 94 -10.40 19.90 -5.59
N LEU A 95 -10.09 20.04 -4.31
CA LEU A 95 -10.12 21.32 -3.62
C LEU A 95 -9.04 22.27 -4.16
N GLY A 96 -7.81 21.80 -4.32
CA GLY A 96 -6.71 22.59 -4.87
C GLY A 96 -6.95 22.99 -6.32
N HIS A 97 -7.43 22.06 -7.15
CA HIS A 97 -7.77 22.36 -8.55
C HIS A 97 -8.97 23.31 -8.66
N GLY A 98 -9.97 23.18 -7.81
CA GLY A 98 -11.12 24.11 -7.76
C GLY A 98 -10.68 25.52 -7.41
N LEU A 99 -9.81 25.69 -6.42
CA LEU A 99 -9.26 26.99 -6.04
C LEU A 99 -8.46 27.62 -7.17
N LEU A 100 -7.59 26.86 -7.84
CA LEU A 100 -6.82 27.32 -9.00
C LEU A 100 -7.74 27.71 -10.16
N THR A 101 -8.82 26.99 -10.39
CA THR A 101 -9.85 27.32 -11.40
C THR A 101 -10.48 28.68 -11.11
N LEU A 102 -10.83 28.97 -9.87
CA LEU A 102 -11.36 30.28 -9.45
C LEU A 102 -10.32 31.40 -9.64
N LEU A 103 -9.06 31.18 -9.23
CA LEU A 103 -7.99 32.17 -9.33
C LEU A 103 -7.62 32.49 -10.77
N THR A 104 -7.77 31.55 -11.71
CA THR A 104 -7.44 31.72 -13.14
C THR A 104 -8.65 32.08 -14.01
N GLY A 105 -9.79 32.42 -13.41
CA GLY A 105 -11.00 32.76 -14.16
C GLY A 105 -11.57 31.61 -15.01
N GLY A 106 -11.36 30.36 -14.59
CA GLY A 106 -11.86 29.16 -15.27
C GLY A 106 -10.84 28.46 -16.20
N VAL A 107 -9.73 29.10 -16.53
CA VAL A 107 -8.72 28.51 -17.45
C VAL A 107 -8.14 27.22 -16.90
N TRP A 108 -7.83 27.15 -15.62
CA TRP A 108 -7.34 25.94 -14.95
C TRP A 108 -8.34 24.77 -14.98
N GLY A 109 -9.61 25.06 -15.14
CA GLY A 109 -10.67 24.05 -15.23
C GLY A 109 -10.45 23.05 -16.36
N PHE A 110 -9.92 23.49 -17.50
CA PHE A 110 -9.58 22.62 -18.63
C PHE A 110 -8.44 21.66 -18.26
N VAL A 111 -7.42 22.15 -17.54
CA VAL A 111 -6.30 21.32 -17.05
C VAL A 111 -6.82 20.32 -16.01
N TRP A 112 -7.66 20.75 -15.12
CA TRP A 112 -8.30 19.89 -14.11
C TRP A 112 -9.10 18.75 -14.73
N VAL A 113 -9.95 19.05 -15.72
CA VAL A 113 -10.69 18.03 -16.47
C VAL A 113 -9.75 17.04 -17.15
N ALA A 114 -8.68 17.52 -17.81
CA ALA A 114 -7.69 16.65 -18.44
C ALA A 114 -7.01 15.72 -17.43
N ILE A 115 -6.66 16.21 -16.23
CA ILE A 115 -6.08 15.40 -15.16
C ILE A 115 -7.08 14.34 -14.68
N CYS A 116 -8.36 14.69 -14.52
CA CYS A 116 -9.40 13.74 -14.13
C CYS A 116 -9.61 12.62 -15.14
N LEU A 117 -9.50 12.90 -16.44
CA LEU A 117 -9.67 11.95 -17.53
C LEU A 117 -8.43 11.05 -17.74
N THR A 118 -7.24 11.55 -17.40
CA THR A 118 -5.96 10.86 -17.64
C THR A 118 -5.35 10.25 -16.36
N ARG A 119 -6.16 10.07 -15.31
CA ARG A 119 -5.69 9.47 -14.06
C ARG A 119 -5.00 8.14 -14.28
N LYS A 120 -3.79 8.01 -13.73
CA LYS A 120 -3.04 6.78 -13.74
C LYS A 120 -3.67 5.76 -12.79
N GLU A 121 -3.67 4.51 -13.21
CA GLU A 121 -4.04 3.38 -12.38
C GLU A 121 -2.79 2.86 -11.66
N LEU A 122 -2.84 2.83 -10.34
CA LEU A 122 -1.80 2.25 -9.51
C LEU A 122 -2.17 0.82 -9.18
N ARG A 123 -1.29 -0.11 -9.50
CA ARG A 123 -1.45 -1.53 -9.15
C ARG A 123 -0.48 -1.90 -8.03
N TYR A 124 -1.01 -2.60 -7.05
CA TYR A 124 -0.25 -3.15 -5.94
C TYR A 124 -0.86 -4.47 -5.50
N ARG A 125 -0.02 -5.33 -4.94
CA ARG A 125 -0.45 -6.60 -4.39
C ARG A 125 -0.46 -6.51 -2.87
N LEU A 126 -1.54 -6.94 -2.23
CA LEU A 126 -1.58 -7.14 -0.80
C LEU A 126 -1.08 -8.54 -0.47
N GLU A 127 -0.11 -8.62 0.40
CA GLU A 127 0.44 -9.86 0.93
C GLU A 127 0.26 -9.91 2.45
N VAL A 128 -0.12 -11.07 2.97
CA VAL A 128 -0.14 -11.33 4.41
C VAL A 128 1.17 -11.99 4.82
N ASP A 129 1.78 -11.48 5.88
CA ASP A 129 2.95 -12.12 6.49
C ASP A 129 2.53 -13.22 7.49
N PRO A 130 3.47 -14.05 7.97
CA PRO A 130 3.14 -15.13 8.91
C PRO A 130 2.50 -14.66 10.22
N TRP A 131 2.63 -13.40 10.57
CA TRP A 131 2.12 -12.82 11.82
C TRP A 131 0.82 -12.02 11.66
N GLY A 132 0.23 -12.01 10.45
CA GLY A 132 -1.06 -11.37 10.20
C GLY A 132 -0.97 -9.87 9.88
N ASN A 133 0.19 -9.39 9.44
CA ASN A 133 0.33 -8.04 8.91
C ASN A 133 0.14 -8.06 7.40
N ILE A 134 -0.59 -7.10 6.88
CA ILE A 134 -0.87 -6.96 5.45
C ILE A 134 0.01 -5.86 4.87
N TRP A 135 0.80 -6.22 3.87
CA TRP A 135 1.79 -5.34 3.25
C TRP A 135 1.49 -5.08 1.78
N PRO A 136 1.61 -3.83 1.31
CA PRO A 136 1.53 -3.54 -0.10
C PRO A 136 2.86 -3.88 -0.78
N VAL A 137 2.78 -4.58 -1.90
CA VAL A 137 3.92 -4.91 -2.76
C VAL A 137 3.68 -4.33 -4.14
N ALA A 138 4.71 -3.78 -4.76
CA ALA A 138 4.59 -3.27 -6.13
C ALA A 138 4.17 -4.42 -7.06
N ALA A 139 3.11 -4.20 -7.83
CA ALA A 139 2.66 -5.10 -8.88
C ALA A 139 2.95 -4.49 -10.26
N PRO A 140 3.20 -5.32 -11.28
CA PRO A 140 3.37 -4.86 -12.65
C PRO A 140 2.09 -4.27 -13.23
#